data_8fba17fbd0120c2f33210f88cba27b90
#
_entry.id   8fba17fbd0120c2f33210f88cba27b90
#
_cell.length_a   1.000
_cell.length_b   1.000
_cell.length_c   1.000
_cell.angle_alpha   90.00
_cell.angle_beta   90.00
_cell.angle_gamma   90.00
#
_symmetry.space_group_name_H-M   'P 1'
#
loop_
_entity.id
_entity.type
_entity.pdbx_description
1 polymer ?
#
loop_
_entity_poly.entity_id
_entity_poly.type
_entity_poly.pdbx_seq_one_letter_code
_entity_poly.pdbx_strand_id
1 'polypeptide(L)'
;LVGSEMCIRDRVKVAGRIRFKRVMGKASFAHIQDMSGTIQLYVSKEALGELSYEDFKHLDLGDIIGAEGELFKTNHGELSIRVEKLHLLSKSLRPLPEKYKGLADQEQRYRQRYLDLIVNEESRTIFRKRSKILQAAREYLVGEGYLEVETPMMHSIPGGASAKPFATYHNTLEMPLYLRIAPELFLKRLVIGGFERVF
;
A
#
# COMPACT_ATOMS: atom_id res chain seq x y z
N LEU A 1 12.54 -2.82 20.88
CA LEU A 1 12.77 -3.77 21.97
C LEU A 1 13.85 -4.73 21.54
N VAL A 2 15.10 -4.36 21.86
CA VAL A 2 16.27 -5.22 21.76
C VAL A 2 16.38 -5.90 23.13
N GLY A 3 16.40 -7.21 23.15
CA GLY A 3 16.81 -7.93 24.34
C GLY A 3 15.94 -9.14 24.65
N SER A 4 16.60 -10.24 24.62
CA SER A 4 16.29 -11.60 24.98
C SER A 4 15.88 -12.50 23.80
N GLU A 5 16.52 -13.64 23.76
CA GLU A 5 16.30 -14.76 22.86
C GLU A 5 14.80 -14.92 22.57
N MET A 6 14.42 -14.53 21.34
CA MET A 6 13.07 -14.69 20.85
C MET A 6 12.77 -16.19 20.92
N CYS A 7 11.91 -16.60 21.84
CA CYS A 7 11.39 -17.96 21.88
C CYS A 7 10.72 -18.24 20.55
N ILE A 8 11.39 -19.01 19.67
CA ILE A 8 11.02 -19.33 18.30
C ILE A 8 9.84 -20.31 18.26
N ARG A 9 8.91 -20.23 19.21
CA ARG A 9 7.68 -21.05 19.28
C ARG A 9 6.42 -20.19 19.37
N ASP A 10 6.52 -18.91 19.02
CA ASP A 10 5.33 -18.06 19.04
C ASP A 10 4.39 -18.46 17.91
N ARG A 11 3.17 -18.79 18.27
CA ARG A 11 2.09 -18.99 17.31
C ARG A 11 1.65 -17.65 16.79
N VAL A 12 1.58 -17.54 15.46
CA VAL A 12 1.18 -16.31 14.78
C VAL A 12 0.03 -16.57 13.83
N LYS A 13 -0.73 -15.49 13.59
CA LYS A 13 -1.75 -15.43 12.54
C LYS A 13 -1.39 -14.30 11.62
N VAL A 14 -1.30 -14.60 10.35
CA VAL A 14 -0.94 -13.63 9.32
C VAL A 14 -1.88 -13.74 8.14
N ALA A 15 -2.04 -12.65 7.42
CA ALA A 15 -2.75 -12.63 6.14
C ALA A 15 -1.93 -11.87 5.12
N GLY A 16 -1.98 -12.32 3.87
CA GLY A 16 -1.23 -11.65 2.81
C GLY A 16 -1.49 -12.24 1.44
N ARG A 17 -0.99 -11.56 0.43
CA ARG A 17 -1.08 -11.96 -0.97
C ARG A 17 0.04 -12.92 -1.33
N ILE A 18 -0.28 -14.06 -1.94
CA ILE A 18 0.72 -15.00 -2.44
C ILE A 18 1.52 -14.33 -3.56
N ARG A 19 2.83 -14.17 -3.34
CA ARG A 19 3.78 -13.59 -4.30
C ARG A 19 4.70 -14.62 -4.93
N PHE A 20 4.88 -15.73 -4.27
CA PHE A 20 5.67 -16.85 -4.71
C PHE A 20 5.08 -18.14 -4.15
N LYS A 21 5.08 -19.18 -4.95
CA LYS A 21 4.69 -20.54 -4.54
C LYS A 21 5.56 -21.57 -5.24
N ARG A 22 6.07 -22.52 -4.48
CA ARG A 22 6.84 -23.65 -4.97
C ARG A 22 6.34 -24.91 -4.31
N VAL A 23 5.74 -25.78 -5.11
CA VAL A 23 5.22 -27.08 -4.66
C VAL A 23 6.33 -28.14 -4.85
N MET A 24 6.65 -28.90 -3.80
CA MET A 24 7.69 -29.92 -3.79
C MET A 24 7.19 -31.16 -3.05
N GLY A 25 6.42 -32.01 -3.74
CA GLY A 25 5.97 -33.27 -3.17
C GLY A 25 5.15 -33.15 -1.89
N LYS A 26 5.69 -33.56 -0.72
CA LYS A 26 5.02 -33.56 0.58
C LYS A 26 5.13 -32.22 1.34
N ALA A 27 5.98 -31.34 0.87
CA ALA A 27 6.19 -30.01 1.47
C ALA A 27 6.24 -28.96 0.37
N SER A 28 5.90 -27.73 0.71
CA SER A 28 5.84 -26.59 -0.22
C SER A 28 6.24 -25.32 0.50
N PHE A 29 6.66 -24.34 -0.28
CA PHE A 29 6.94 -22.99 0.20
C PHE A 29 6.08 -21.98 -0.53
N ALA A 30 5.61 -20.98 0.19
CA ALA A 30 4.99 -19.81 -0.37
C ALA A 30 5.51 -18.55 0.33
N HIS A 31 5.54 -17.44 -0.38
CA HIS A 31 5.77 -16.14 0.24
C HIS A 31 4.48 -15.34 0.14
N ILE A 32 4.03 -14.85 1.28
CA ILE A 32 2.91 -13.91 1.34
C ILE A 32 3.41 -12.52 1.68
N GLN A 33 2.74 -11.53 1.14
CA GLN A 33 3.08 -10.13 1.28
C GLN A 33 1.88 -9.34 1.76
N ASP A 34 2.12 -8.48 2.74
CA ASP A 34 1.19 -7.46 3.21
C ASP A 34 1.81 -6.04 3.14
N MET A 35 1.29 -5.10 3.92
CA MET A 35 1.81 -3.73 3.98
C MET A 35 3.13 -3.64 4.76
N SER A 36 3.36 -4.55 5.71
CA SER A 36 4.56 -4.56 6.56
C SER A 36 5.76 -5.20 5.88
N GLY A 37 5.53 -6.21 5.03
CA GLY A 37 6.61 -6.91 4.33
C GLY A 37 6.19 -8.24 3.74
N THR A 38 7.15 -9.15 3.67
CA THR A 38 6.98 -10.51 3.13
C THR A 38 7.45 -11.54 4.14
N ILE A 39 6.71 -12.62 4.29
CA ILE A 39 7.10 -13.76 5.11
C ILE A 39 6.96 -15.07 4.34
N GLN A 40 7.86 -16.00 4.63
CA GLN A 40 7.82 -17.34 4.06
C GLN A 40 6.85 -18.23 4.84
N LEU A 41 6.06 -19.01 4.12
CA LEU A 41 5.23 -20.08 4.64
C LEU A 41 5.86 -21.42 4.27
N TYR A 42 6.04 -22.30 5.24
CA TYR A 42 6.34 -23.69 5.05
C TYR A 42 5.06 -24.49 5.23
N VAL A 43 4.59 -25.10 4.17
CA VAL A 43 3.32 -25.83 4.11
C VAL A 43 3.64 -27.30 3.88
N SER A 44 3.34 -28.16 4.86
CA SER A 44 3.56 -29.59 4.75
C SER A 44 2.24 -30.37 4.84
N LYS A 45 2.17 -31.50 4.13
CA LYS A 45 1.03 -32.42 4.19
C LYS A 45 0.81 -32.97 5.60
N GLU A 46 1.90 -33.16 6.37
CA GLU A 46 1.87 -33.66 7.72
C GLU A 46 1.20 -32.67 8.70
N ALA A 47 1.55 -31.40 8.64
CA ALA A 47 1.04 -30.38 9.56
C ALA A 47 -0.35 -29.86 9.18
N LEU A 48 -0.60 -29.69 7.88
CA LEU A 48 -1.84 -29.10 7.37
C LEU A 48 -2.96 -30.13 7.15
N GLY A 49 -2.62 -31.42 6.99
CA GLY A 49 -3.52 -32.48 6.56
C GLY A 49 -3.61 -32.59 5.03
N GLU A 50 -4.01 -33.80 4.57
CA GLU A 50 -3.99 -34.11 3.13
C GLU A 50 -4.90 -33.24 2.30
N LEU A 51 -6.16 -33.09 2.71
CA LEU A 51 -7.16 -32.31 1.97
C LEU A 51 -6.76 -30.83 1.85
N SER A 52 -6.41 -30.20 2.97
CA SER A 52 -6.00 -28.80 2.97
C SER A 52 -4.69 -28.56 2.23
N TYR A 53 -3.79 -29.56 2.17
CA TYR A 53 -2.57 -29.49 1.37
C TYR A 53 -2.87 -29.57 -0.13
N GLU A 54 -3.83 -30.39 -0.55
CA GLU A 54 -4.30 -30.40 -1.94
C GLU A 54 -4.96 -29.06 -2.31
N ASP A 55 -5.80 -28.49 -1.45
CA ASP A 55 -6.39 -27.15 -1.65
C ASP A 55 -5.30 -26.09 -1.83
N PHE A 56 -4.24 -26.15 -1.02
CA PHE A 56 -3.09 -25.24 -1.16
C PHE A 56 -2.43 -25.33 -2.56
N LYS A 57 -2.35 -26.53 -3.14
CA LYS A 57 -1.78 -26.69 -4.49
C LYS A 57 -2.59 -26.00 -5.58
N HIS A 58 -3.90 -25.81 -5.37
CA HIS A 58 -4.80 -25.14 -6.31
C HIS A 58 -4.86 -23.62 -6.12
N LEU A 59 -4.19 -23.07 -5.09
CA LEU A 59 -4.08 -21.62 -4.93
C LEU A 59 -3.18 -21.03 -6.02
N ASP A 60 -3.52 -19.81 -6.46
CA ASP A 60 -2.78 -19.08 -7.47
C ASP A 60 -1.92 -17.95 -6.90
N LEU A 61 -0.95 -17.51 -7.68
CA LEU A 61 -0.25 -16.27 -7.39
C LEU A 61 -1.24 -15.10 -7.47
N GLY A 62 -1.25 -14.28 -6.42
CA GLY A 62 -2.21 -13.19 -6.29
C GLY A 62 -3.36 -13.49 -5.34
N ASP A 63 -3.65 -14.74 -5.00
CA ASP A 63 -4.63 -15.08 -3.97
C ASP A 63 -4.24 -14.43 -2.64
N ILE A 64 -5.24 -14.02 -1.88
CA ILE A 64 -5.05 -13.54 -0.51
C ILE A 64 -5.43 -14.68 0.43
N ILE A 65 -4.50 -15.06 1.29
CA ILE A 65 -4.67 -16.16 2.24
C ILE A 65 -4.40 -15.71 3.66
N GLY A 66 -5.05 -16.37 4.60
CA GLY A 66 -4.72 -16.35 6.02
C GLY A 66 -3.98 -17.64 6.39
N ALA A 67 -2.93 -17.52 7.19
CA ALA A 67 -2.16 -18.65 7.70
C ALA A 67 -1.95 -18.52 9.21
N GLU A 68 -2.11 -19.64 9.92
CA GLU A 68 -1.82 -19.76 11.34
C GLU A 68 -0.77 -20.85 11.53
N GLY A 69 0.19 -20.63 12.42
CA GLY A 69 1.22 -21.60 12.70
C GLY A 69 2.34 -21.08 13.59
N GLU A 70 3.41 -21.83 13.69
CA GLU A 70 4.57 -21.53 14.52
C GLU A 70 5.68 -20.83 13.71
N LEU A 71 6.28 -19.79 14.29
CA LEU A 71 7.48 -19.17 13.74
C LEU A 71 8.69 -20.10 13.94
N PHE A 72 9.49 -20.22 12.90
CA PHE A 72 10.77 -20.91 12.97
C PHE A 72 11.77 -20.31 11.97
N LYS A 73 13.06 -20.60 12.17
CA LYS A 73 14.10 -20.29 11.18
C LYS A 73 14.46 -21.54 10.41
N THR A 74 14.51 -21.42 9.09
CA THR A 74 15.01 -22.50 8.23
C THR A 74 16.52 -22.71 8.44
N ASN A 75 17.07 -23.82 7.94
CA ASN A 75 18.51 -24.09 7.99
C ASN A 75 19.35 -23.01 7.29
N HIS A 76 18.75 -22.23 6.41
CA HIS A 76 19.39 -21.09 5.73
C HIS A 76 19.15 -19.76 6.46
N GLY A 77 18.55 -19.78 7.66
CA GLY A 77 18.31 -18.59 8.48
C GLY A 77 17.07 -17.77 8.11
N GLU A 78 16.25 -18.22 7.15
CA GLU A 78 15.04 -17.48 6.73
C GLU A 78 13.91 -17.69 7.75
N LEU A 79 13.32 -16.57 8.23
CA LEU A 79 12.19 -16.60 9.12
C LEU A 79 10.94 -17.08 8.37
N SER A 80 10.32 -18.13 8.90
CA SER A 80 9.22 -18.84 8.25
C SER A 80 8.12 -19.20 9.23
N ILE A 81 6.92 -19.43 8.72
CA ILE A 81 5.80 -19.94 9.49
C ILE A 81 5.58 -21.40 9.07
N ARG A 82 5.62 -22.32 10.03
CA ARG A 82 5.14 -23.70 9.84
C ARG A 82 3.62 -23.69 9.92
N VAL A 83 2.98 -23.76 8.76
CA VAL A 83 1.53 -23.57 8.64
C VAL A 83 0.78 -24.80 9.18
N GLU A 84 -0.13 -24.56 10.11
CA GLU A 84 -1.04 -25.55 10.68
C GLU A 84 -2.48 -25.36 10.21
N LYS A 85 -2.87 -24.09 9.91
CA LYS A 85 -4.16 -23.76 9.32
C LYS A 85 -3.98 -22.77 8.18
N LEU A 86 -4.73 -22.97 7.12
CA LEU A 86 -4.73 -22.14 5.93
C LEU A 86 -6.16 -21.82 5.50
N HIS A 87 -6.42 -20.59 5.15
CA HIS A 87 -7.72 -20.12 4.67
C HIS A 87 -7.55 -19.27 3.42
N LEU A 88 -8.31 -19.58 2.38
CA LEU A 88 -8.46 -18.67 1.25
C LEU A 88 -9.39 -17.52 1.67
N LEU A 89 -8.86 -16.29 1.66
CA LEU A 89 -9.63 -15.10 2.02
C LEU A 89 -10.20 -14.40 0.77
N SER A 90 -9.45 -14.40 -0.32
CA SER A 90 -9.90 -13.82 -1.59
C SER A 90 -9.16 -14.45 -2.76
N LYS A 91 -9.91 -14.87 -3.77
CA LYS A 91 -9.37 -15.47 -5.00
C LYS A 91 -8.95 -14.38 -6.00
N SER A 92 -7.77 -14.52 -6.58
CA SER A 92 -7.31 -13.71 -7.69
C SER A 92 -7.84 -14.28 -9.00
N LEU A 93 -8.82 -13.62 -9.62
CA LEU A 93 -9.44 -14.09 -10.85
C LEU A 93 -8.62 -13.79 -12.11
N ARG A 94 -7.58 -12.97 -11.99
CA ARG A 94 -6.68 -12.62 -13.09
C ARG A 94 -5.24 -12.88 -12.68
N PRO A 95 -4.40 -13.45 -13.56
CA PRO A 95 -3.00 -13.68 -13.24
C PRO A 95 -2.27 -12.37 -13.01
N LEU A 96 -1.33 -12.40 -12.06
CA LEU A 96 -0.40 -11.28 -11.87
C LEU A 96 0.63 -11.26 -13.02
N PRO A 97 1.17 -10.07 -13.37
CA PRO A 97 2.29 -9.97 -14.29
C PRO A 97 3.47 -10.84 -13.87
N GLU A 98 4.25 -11.34 -14.85
CA GLU A 98 5.37 -12.22 -14.60
C GLU A 98 6.39 -11.63 -13.60
N LYS A 99 6.86 -12.46 -12.68
CA LYS A 99 7.75 -12.06 -11.58
C LYS A 99 9.05 -11.38 -12.05
N TYR A 100 9.61 -11.84 -13.17
CA TYR A 100 10.93 -11.40 -13.65
C TYR A 100 10.89 -10.17 -14.55
N LYS A 101 9.77 -9.92 -15.21
CA LYS A 101 9.62 -8.76 -16.10
C LYS A 101 8.84 -7.62 -15.44
N GLY A 102 8.06 -7.93 -14.38
CA GLY A 102 7.18 -6.98 -13.72
C GLY A 102 6.26 -6.26 -14.71
N LEU A 103 5.75 -5.11 -14.32
CA LEU A 103 5.18 -4.14 -15.24
C LEU A 103 6.30 -3.20 -15.70
N ALA A 104 6.98 -3.53 -16.80
CA ALA A 104 8.05 -2.71 -17.36
C ALA A 104 7.51 -1.51 -18.14
N ASP A 105 6.34 -1.65 -18.75
CA ASP A 105 5.71 -0.57 -19.50
C ASP A 105 5.20 0.53 -18.56
N GLN A 106 5.71 1.75 -18.76
CA GLN A 106 5.41 2.92 -17.95
C GLN A 106 3.93 3.34 -18.05
N GLU A 107 3.35 3.30 -19.24
CA GLU A 107 1.94 3.61 -19.44
C GLU A 107 1.03 2.63 -18.70
N GLN A 108 1.33 1.36 -18.78
CA GLN A 108 0.59 0.34 -18.05
C GLN A 108 0.73 0.52 -16.54
N ARG A 109 1.92 0.86 -16.02
CA ARG A 109 2.15 1.19 -14.61
C ARG A 109 1.31 2.39 -14.15
N TYR A 110 1.11 3.39 -14.98
CA TYR A 110 0.29 4.55 -14.67
C TYR A 110 -1.20 4.23 -14.71
N ARG A 111 -1.64 3.49 -15.71
CA ARG A 111 -3.06 3.13 -15.89
C ARG A 111 -3.53 2.07 -14.91
N GLN A 112 -2.65 1.14 -14.53
CA GLN A 112 -2.92 0.05 -13.58
C GLN A 112 -2.02 0.16 -12.36
N ARG A 113 -2.07 1.31 -11.68
CA ARG A 113 -1.23 1.60 -10.53
C ARG A 113 -1.34 0.54 -9.43
N TYR A 114 -2.50 -0.06 -9.23
CA TYR A 114 -2.70 -1.13 -8.27
C TYR A 114 -1.87 -2.38 -8.59
N LEU A 115 -1.72 -2.74 -9.86
CA LEU A 115 -0.82 -3.84 -10.27
C LEU A 115 0.65 -3.46 -10.05
N ASP A 116 1.04 -2.24 -10.46
CA ASP A 116 2.39 -1.73 -10.22
C ASP A 116 2.75 -1.81 -8.71
N LEU A 117 1.86 -1.38 -7.82
CA LEU A 117 2.06 -1.47 -6.38
C LEU A 117 2.12 -2.91 -5.85
N ILE A 118 1.41 -3.85 -6.48
CA ILE A 118 1.50 -5.27 -6.12
C ILE A 118 2.86 -5.85 -6.50
N VAL A 119 3.36 -5.56 -7.71
CA VAL A 119 4.52 -6.26 -8.27
C VAL A 119 5.85 -5.53 -8.08
N ASN A 120 5.86 -4.20 -7.98
CA ASN A 120 7.06 -3.38 -7.90
C ASN A 120 7.26 -2.80 -6.49
N GLU A 121 8.24 -3.31 -5.74
CA GLU A 121 8.56 -2.82 -4.40
C GLU A 121 9.11 -1.39 -4.43
N GLU A 122 9.83 -1.02 -5.49
CA GLU A 122 10.32 0.34 -5.67
C GLU A 122 9.18 1.36 -5.72
N SER A 123 8.12 1.08 -6.47
CA SER A 123 6.93 1.94 -6.52
C SER A 123 6.28 2.11 -5.15
N ARG A 124 6.12 1.02 -4.40
CA ARG A 124 5.62 1.06 -3.02
C ARG A 124 6.47 1.96 -2.12
N THR A 125 7.78 1.82 -2.24
CA THR A 125 8.74 2.62 -1.46
C THR A 125 8.65 4.11 -1.81
N ILE A 126 8.53 4.47 -3.08
CA ILE A 126 8.37 5.85 -3.54
C ILE A 126 7.09 6.46 -2.96
N PHE A 127 5.95 5.77 -3.03
CA PHE A 127 4.69 6.31 -2.48
C PHE A 127 4.72 6.45 -0.96
N ARG A 128 5.34 5.49 -0.24
CA ARG A 128 5.56 5.63 1.21
C ARG A 128 6.44 6.82 1.55
N LYS A 129 7.54 7.03 0.81
CA LYS A 129 8.42 8.20 0.99
C LYS A 129 7.67 9.50 0.73
N ARG A 130 6.87 9.57 -0.35
CA ARG A 130 6.06 10.75 -0.66
C ARG A 130 5.12 11.11 0.51
N SER A 131 4.40 10.14 1.06
CA SER A 131 3.51 10.37 2.21
C SER A 131 4.28 10.90 3.43
N LYS A 132 5.45 10.32 3.73
CA LYS A 132 6.30 10.79 4.82
C LYS A 132 6.83 12.21 4.62
N ILE A 133 7.19 12.59 3.38
CA ILE A 133 7.63 13.96 3.06
C ILE A 133 6.51 14.97 3.32
N LEU A 134 5.30 14.66 2.85
CA LEU A 134 4.13 15.54 3.09
C LEU A 134 3.80 15.66 4.58
N GLN A 135 3.87 14.54 5.31
CA GLN A 135 3.66 14.53 6.75
C GLN A 135 4.71 15.40 7.48
N ALA A 136 6.00 15.23 7.16
CA ALA A 136 7.08 16.00 7.76
C ALA A 136 6.93 17.51 7.47
N ALA A 137 6.51 17.90 6.27
CA ALA A 137 6.26 19.30 5.94
C ALA A 137 5.10 19.88 6.78
N ARG A 138 4.01 19.12 6.97
CA ARG A 138 2.89 19.54 7.82
C ARG A 138 3.32 19.67 9.28
N GLU A 139 3.99 18.64 9.82
CA GLU A 139 4.47 18.63 11.21
C GLU A 139 5.38 19.82 11.49
N TYR A 140 6.27 20.16 10.53
CA TYR A 140 7.12 21.33 10.67
C TYR A 140 6.31 22.63 10.73
N LEU A 141 5.38 22.85 9.79
CA LEU A 141 4.58 24.07 9.75
C LEU A 141 3.67 24.21 10.98
N VAL A 142 3.01 23.11 11.39
CA VAL A 142 2.20 23.08 12.60
C VAL A 142 3.06 23.35 13.85
N GLY A 143 4.28 22.78 13.91
CA GLY A 143 5.24 23.02 14.98
C GLY A 143 5.69 24.48 15.08
N GLU A 144 5.77 25.18 13.95
CA GLU A 144 6.05 26.62 13.86
C GLU A 144 4.82 27.50 14.15
N GLY A 145 3.68 26.91 14.54
CA GLY A 145 2.46 27.63 14.88
C GLY A 145 1.60 28.04 13.69
N TYR A 146 1.78 27.42 12.53
CA TYR A 146 0.89 27.63 11.39
C TYR A 146 -0.38 26.77 11.52
N LEU A 147 -1.50 27.33 11.10
CA LEU A 147 -2.77 26.62 11.00
C LEU A 147 -2.95 26.08 9.59
N GLU A 148 -3.15 24.76 9.45
CA GLU A 148 -3.55 24.15 8.18
C GLU A 148 -5.01 24.50 7.88
N VAL A 149 -5.27 25.06 6.69
CA VAL A 149 -6.62 25.50 6.30
C VAL A 149 -6.99 24.96 4.93
N GLU A 150 -8.27 24.73 4.73
CA GLU A 150 -8.83 24.39 3.43
C GLU A 150 -9.38 25.65 2.76
N THR A 151 -8.91 25.92 1.54
CA THR A 151 -9.40 27.00 0.70
C THR A 151 -10.24 26.44 -0.46
N PRO A 152 -11.17 27.22 -1.04
CA PRO A 152 -11.96 26.78 -2.17
C PRO A 152 -11.09 26.23 -3.31
N MET A 153 -11.45 25.07 -3.83
CA MET A 153 -10.76 24.50 -5.00
C MET A 153 -11.19 25.16 -6.31
N MET A 154 -12.45 25.59 -6.38
CA MET A 154 -13.02 26.26 -7.55
C MET A 154 -13.21 27.74 -7.26
N HIS A 155 -12.76 28.57 -8.17
CA HIS A 155 -12.81 30.02 -8.10
C HIS A 155 -13.68 30.57 -9.24
N SER A 156 -14.45 31.61 -8.96
CA SER A 156 -15.16 32.39 -10.01
C SER A 156 -14.19 33.25 -10.81
N ILE A 157 -13.13 33.74 -10.18
CA ILE A 157 -12.07 34.54 -10.78
C ILE A 157 -10.73 33.86 -10.46
N PRO A 158 -9.99 33.34 -11.46
CA PRO A 158 -8.68 32.76 -11.22
C PRO A 158 -7.68 33.84 -10.84
N GLY A 159 -6.79 33.53 -9.88
CA GLY A 159 -5.77 34.47 -9.42
C GLY A 159 -4.74 33.82 -8.50
N GLY A 160 -3.77 34.64 -8.05
CA GLY A 160 -2.71 34.20 -7.14
C GLY A 160 -1.45 33.67 -7.85
N ALA A 161 -1.48 33.40 -9.14
CA ALA A 161 -0.33 32.96 -9.92
C ALA A 161 -0.53 33.31 -11.41
N SER A 162 0.57 33.35 -12.16
CA SER A 162 0.55 33.54 -13.62
C SER A 162 0.53 32.17 -14.31
N ALA A 163 -0.65 31.58 -14.41
CA ALA A 163 -0.86 30.30 -15.09
C ALA A 163 -2.23 30.28 -15.77
N LYS A 164 -2.37 29.46 -16.82
CA LYS A 164 -3.66 29.23 -17.46
C LYS A 164 -4.49 28.28 -16.58
N PRO A 165 -5.67 28.72 -16.09
CA PRO A 165 -6.51 27.90 -15.23
C PRO A 165 -7.18 26.78 -16.03
N PHE A 166 -7.55 25.71 -15.34
CA PHE A 166 -8.46 24.70 -15.86
C PHE A 166 -9.89 25.20 -15.70
N ALA A 167 -10.61 25.38 -16.81
CA ALA A 167 -12.00 25.86 -16.80
C ALA A 167 -13.00 24.72 -16.65
N THR A 168 -14.05 24.97 -15.87
CA THR A 168 -15.20 24.08 -15.69
C THR A 168 -16.49 24.88 -15.61
N TYR A 169 -17.64 24.21 -15.46
CA TYR A 169 -18.95 24.85 -15.38
C TYR A 169 -19.76 24.27 -14.22
N HIS A 170 -20.36 25.14 -13.42
CA HIS A 170 -21.23 24.76 -12.32
C HIS A 170 -22.67 24.70 -12.83
N ASN A 171 -23.20 23.49 -13.07
CA ASN A 171 -24.50 23.30 -13.69
C ASN A 171 -25.67 23.91 -12.89
N THR A 172 -25.67 23.75 -11.58
CA THR A 172 -26.76 24.24 -10.71
C THR A 172 -26.79 25.77 -10.59
N LEU A 173 -25.62 26.41 -10.57
CA LEU A 173 -25.47 27.87 -10.51
C LEU A 173 -25.36 28.52 -11.87
N GLU A 174 -25.33 27.73 -12.93
CA GLU A 174 -25.25 28.17 -14.34
C GLU A 174 -24.12 29.19 -14.58
N MET A 175 -22.93 28.90 -14.00
CA MET A 175 -21.80 29.83 -14.11
C MET A 175 -20.47 29.11 -14.38
N PRO A 176 -19.53 29.76 -15.10
CA PRO A 176 -18.19 29.26 -15.28
C PRO A 176 -17.41 29.31 -13.96
N LEU A 177 -16.64 28.26 -13.69
CA LEU A 177 -15.69 28.18 -12.58
C LEU A 177 -14.32 27.74 -13.09
N TYR A 178 -13.31 28.02 -12.30
CA TYR A 178 -11.93 27.67 -12.59
C TYR A 178 -11.32 26.89 -11.44
N LEU A 179 -10.62 25.81 -11.73
CA LEU A 179 -9.81 25.17 -10.71
C LEU A 179 -8.69 26.13 -10.30
N ARG A 180 -8.46 26.22 -9.00
CA ARG A 180 -7.45 27.13 -8.45
C ARG A 180 -6.06 26.85 -9.04
N ILE A 181 -5.34 27.88 -9.40
CA ILE A 181 -3.92 27.82 -9.74
C ILE A 181 -3.04 28.05 -8.53
N ALA A 182 -3.52 28.82 -7.54
CA ALA A 182 -2.89 29.00 -6.23
C ALA A 182 -3.95 29.35 -5.17
N PRO A 183 -3.75 28.95 -3.91
CA PRO A 183 -4.64 29.31 -2.81
C PRO A 183 -4.38 30.73 -2.27
N GLU A 184 -3.41 31.46 -2.78
CA GLU A 184 -2.82 32.68 -2.24
C GLU A 184 -3.84 33.73 -1.80
N LEU A 185 -4.81 34.07 -2.66
CA LEU A 185 -5.78 35.12 -2.36
C LEU A 185 -6.70 34.77 -1.19
N PHE A 186 -7.04 33.50 -1.04
CA PHE A 186 -7.86 33.03 0.09
C PHE A 186 -7.05 32.97 1.39
N LEU A 187 -5.78 32.57 1.33
CA LEU A 187 -4.88 32.63 2.48
C LEU A 187 -4.70 34.08 2.96
N LYS A 188 -4.51 35.05 2.04
CA LYS A 188 -4.44 36.47 2.38
C LYS A 188 -5.71 36.98 3.06
N ARG A 189 -6.90 36.54 2.65
CA ARG A 189 -8.17 36.89 3.31
C ARG A 189 -8.24 36.36 4.73
N LEU A 190 -7.73 35.16 4.99
CA LEU A 190 -7.65 34.59 6.33
C LEU A 190 -6.69 35.39 7.23
N VAL A 191 -5.55 35.84 6.68
CA VAL A 191 -4.61 36.70 7.40
C VAL A 191 -5.28 38.04 7.76
N ILE A 192 -6.02 38.67 6.84
CA ILE A 192 -6.80 39.88 7.12
C ILE A 192 -7.88 39.60 8.20
N GLY A 193 -8.46 38.39 8.18
CA GLY A 193 -9.46 37.95 9.16
C GLY A 193 -8.89 37.64 10.55
N GLY A 194 -7.57 37.74 10.75
CA GLY A 194 -6.93 37.60 12.06
C GLY A 194 -6.17 36.28 12.27
N PHE A 195 -6.06 35.40 11.26
CA PHE A 195 -5.18 34.23 11.34
C PHE A 195 -3.77 34.63 10.91
N GLU A 196 -2.87 34.84 11.84
CA GLU A 196 -1.53 35.38 11.56
C GLU A 196 -0.64 34.43 10.76
N ARG A 197 -0.84 33.10 10.89
CA ARG A 197 -0.04 32.07 10.25
C ARG A 197 -0.95 30.96 9.69
N VAL A 198 -1.03 30.86 8.39
CA VAL A 198 -1.85 29.83 7.67
C VAL A 198 -1.08 29.21 6.52
N PHE A 199 -1.39 27.94 6.18
CA PHE A 199 -0.84 27.24 5.02
C PHE A 199 -1.84 26.27 4.41
#